data_9874b1dde38f09b9d432cd5222a81237
#
_entry.id   9874b1dde38f09b9d432cd5222a81237
#
_cell.length_a   1.000
_cell.length_b   1.000
_cell.length_c   1.000
_cell.angle_alpha   90.00
_cell.angle_beta   90.00
_cell.angle_gamma   90.00
#
_symmetry.space_group_name_H-M   'P 1'
#
loop_
_entity.id
_entity.type
_entity.pdbx_description
1 polymer ?
#
loop_
_entity_poly.entity_id
_entity_poly.type
_entity_poly.pdbx_seq_one_letter_code
_entity_poly.pdbx_strand_id
1 'polypeptide(L)'
;LACIDYRRFPELCQLIGHPELAEDPKYSTNTAYYANRTELTKIFDEIFNKQPVSYWNELFNEHDMPHEVLRHFKEAQDLQAQVNHYTYFHEYPDGTKTVFTNGPVHFASVDPANIPCRVSGAIGRDTAQVLEALGYSSEKIAAMYEAKEIR
;
A
#
# COMPACT_ATOMS: atom_id res chain seq x y z
N LEU A 1 -4.87 -4.39 14.89
CA LEU A 1 -5.40 -3.22 15.61
C LEU A 1 -4.23 -2.37 16.10
N ALA A 2 -4.15 -1.14 15.68
CA ALA A 2 -3.24 -0.16 16.26
C ALA A 2 -4.07 0.72 17.21
N CYS A 3 -4.19 0.33 18.47
CA CYS A 3 -4.74 1.22 19.47
C CYS A 3 -3.68 2.26 19.82
N ILE A 4 -3.82 3.42 19.28
CA ILE A 4 -2.78 4.43 19.23
C ILE A 4 -2.98 5.43 20.37
N ASP A 5 -4.19 5.58 20.87
CA ASP A 5 -4.50 6.49 21.94
C ASP A 5 -5.03 5.74 23.17
N TYR A 6 -4.21 5.69 24.21
CA TYR A 6 -4.58 5.04 25.47
C TYR A 6 -5.89 5.60 26.07
N ARG A 7 -6.24 6.86 25.79
CA ARG A 7 -7.50 7.46 26.27
C ARG A 7 -8.74 6.73 25.75
N ARG A 8 -8.63 6.06 24.59
CA ARG A 8 -9.72 5.25 24.01
C ARG A 8 -9.67 3.78 24.43
N PHE A 9 -8.69 3.37 25.22
CA PHE A 9 -8.57 2.00 25.68
C PHE A 9 -9.79 1.51 26.49
N PRO A 10 -10.38 2.28 27.42
CA PRO A 10 -11.61 1.87 28.10
C PRO A 10 -12.79 1.65 27.14
N GLU A 11 -12.95 2.51 26.15
CA GLU A 11 -13.97 2.36 25.11
C GLU A 11 -13.75 1.10 24.27
N LEU A 12 -12.53 0.83 23.87
CA LEU A 12 -12.16 -0.41 23.17
C LEU A 12 -12.53 -1.63 24.00
N CYS A 13 -12.19 -1.64 25.30
CA CYS A 13 -12.52 -2.74 26.21
C CYS A 13 -14.03 -3.00 26.29
N GLN A 14 -14.85 -1.95 26.30
CA GLN A 14 -16.30 -2.08 26.26
C GLN A 14 -16.78 -2.69 24.94
N LEU A 15 -16.28 -2.20 23.81
CA LEU A 15 -16.68 -2.66 22.48
C LEU A 15 -16.34 -4.14 22.24
N ILE A 16 -15.19 -4.60 22.73
CA ILE A 16 -14.79 -6.01 22.60
C ILE A 16 -15.41 -6.91 23.67
N GLY A 17 -16.26 -6.36 24.56
CA GLY A 17 -16.98 -7.12 25.59
C GLY A 17 -16.14 -7.49 26.83
N HIS A 18 -15.05 -6.80 27.07
CA HIS A 18 -14.11 -7.02 28.18
C HIS A 18 -13.79 -5.73 28.95
N PRO A 19 -14.81 -5.06 29.53
CA PRO A 19 -14.61 -3.79 30.26
C PRO A 19 -13.67 -3.92 31.46
N GLU A 20 -13.57 -5.11 32.05
CA GLU A 20 -12.68 -5.42 33.18
C GLU A 20 -11.19 -5.18 32.87
N LEU A 21 -10.80 -5.27 31.60
CA LEU A 21 -9.41 -5.00 31.21
C LEU A 21 -9.01 -3.54 31.42
N ALA A 22 -9.95 -2.61 31.32
CA ALA A 22 -9.68 -1.19 31.55
C ALA A 22 -9.47 -0.87 33.06
N GLU A 23 -10.03 -1.69 33.95
CA GLU A 23 -9.93 -1.54 35.36
C GLU A 23 -8.77 -2.33 35.99
N ASP A 24 -8.20 -3.28 35.25
CA ASP A 24 -7.06 -4.07 35.70
C ASP A 24 -5.83 -3.18 35.95
N PRO A 25 -5.22 -3.22 37.15
CA PRO A 25 -4.01 -2.47 37.46
C PRO A 25 -2.86 -2.66 36.47
N LYS A 26 -2.82 -3.78 35.77
CA LYS A 26 -1.83 -4.05 34.70
C LYS A 26 -2.02 -3.14 33.48
N TYR A 27 -3.22 -2.61 33.26
CA TYR A 27 -3.56 -1.86 32.04
C TYR A 27 -4.22 -0.51 32.33
N SER A 28 -4.58 -0.23 33.59
CA SER A 28 -5.35 0.95 34.00
C SER A 28 -4.59 2.28 33.97
N THR A 29 -3.31 2.25 33.66
CA THR A 29 -2.49 3.46 33.42
C THR A 29 -1.71 3.32 32.12
N ASN A 30 -1.41 4.45 31.49
CA ASN A 30 -0.62 4.47 30.26
C ASN A 30 0.71 3.71 30.40
N THR A 31 1.44 3.92 31.50
CA THR A 31 2.71 3.25 31.78
C THR A 31 2.53 1.74 31.95
N ALA A 32 1.54 1.31 32.72
CA ALA A 32 1.24 -0.12 32.94
C ALA A 32 0.79 -0.81 31.65
N TYR A 33 -0.07 -0.17 30.87
CA TYR A 33 -0.51 -0.63 29.56
C TYR A 33 0.68 -0.94 28.64
N TYR A 34 1.61 -0.01 28.48
CA TYR A 34 2.78 -0.23 27.62
C TYR A 34 3.74 -1.26 28.18
N ALA A 35 3.92 -1.32 29.49
CA ALA A 35 4.78 -2.33 30.14
C ALA A 35 4.25 -3.76 29.94
N ASN A 36 2.94 -3.95 29.93
CA ASN A 36 2.29 -5.24 29.84
C ASN A 36 1.68 -5.54 28.43
N ARG A 37 2.05 -4.76 27.42
CA ARG A 37 1.47 -4.86 26.08
C ARG A 37 1.56 -6.27 25.44
N THR A 38 2.62 -7.01 25.76
CA THR A 38 2.81 -8.36 25.19
C THR A 38 1.77 -9.36 25.75
N GLU A 39 1.44 -9.25 27.02
CA GLU A 39 0.37 -10.05 27.64
C GLU A 39 -1.00 -9.63 27.09
N LEU A 40 -1.25 -8.33 27.02
CA LEU A 40 -2.49 -7.77 26.49
C LEU A 40 -2.73 -8.16 25.01
N THR A 41 -1.67 -8.19 24.20
CA THR A 41 -1.78 -8.65 22.79
C THR A 41 -2.29 -10.08 22.71
N LYS A 42 -1.82 -10.98 23.57
CA LYS A 42 -2.31 -12.37 23.58
C LYS A 42 -3.79 -12.45 23.96
N ILE A 43 -4.22 -11.65 24.94
CA ILE A 43 -5.63 -11.56 25.32
C ILE A 43 -6.46 -11.07 24.11
N PHE A 44 -6.01 -10.04 23.43
CA PHE A 44 -6.67 -9.52 22.24
C PHE A 44 -6.72 -10.53 21.11
N ASP A 45 -5.66 -11.28 20.86
CA ASP A 45 -5.63 -12.33 19.85
C ASP A 45 -6.71 -13.39 20.15
N GLU A 46 -6.87 -13.81 21.41
CA GLU A 46 -7.92 -14.74 21.82
C GLU A 46 -9.33 -14.17 21.62
N ILE A 47 -9.52 -12.88 21.88
CA ILE A 47 -10.81 -12.20 21.71
C ILE A 47 -11.13 -12.04 20.21
N PHE A 48 -10.21 -11.51 19.45
CA PHE A 48 -10.42 -11.21 18.03
C PHE A 48 -10.59 -12.47 17.18
N ASN A 49 -9.99 -13.59 17.57
CA ASN A 49 -10.18 -14.87 16.89
C ASN A 49 -11.59 -15.50 17.09
N LYS A 50 -12.43 -14.96 17.98
CA LYS A 50 -13.80 -15.47 18.21
C LYS A 50 -14.80 -15.04 17.14
N GLN A 51 -14.50 -13.99 16.39
CA GLN A 51 -15.38 -13.45 15.35
C GLN A 51 -14.60 -13.17 14.07
N PRO A 52 -15.26 -13.20 12.91
CA PRO A 52 -14.62 -12.85 11.64
C PRO A 52 -14.25 -11.36 11.58
N VAL A 53 -13.27 -11.04 10.74
CA VAL A 53 -12.79 -9.66 10.58
C VAL A 53 -13.90 -8.68 10.17
N SER A 54 -14.89 -9.13 9.39
CA SER A 54 -16.05 -8.31 8.98
C SER A 54 -16.84 -7.82 10.19
N TYR A 55 -17.09 -8.69 11.18
CA TYR A 55 -17.77 -8.30 12.41
C TYR A 55 -17.06 -7.17 13.15
N TRP A 56 -15.74 -7.31 13.34
CA TRP A 56 -14.94 -6.29 14.03
C TRP A 56 -14.84 -4.99 13.23
N ASN A 57 -14.75 -5.10 11.91
CA ASN A 57 -14.70 -3.94 11.02
C ASN A 57 -16.02 -3.13 11.09
N GLU A 58 -17.17 -3.78 11.06
CA GLU A 58 -18.47 -3.13 11.20
C GLU A 58 -18.60 -2.47 12.58
N LEU A 59 -18.34 -3.20 13.65
CA LEU A 59 -18.43 -2.70 15.02
C LEU A 59 -17.56 -1.46 15.25
N PHE A 60 -16.31 -1.50 14.78
CA PHE A 60 -15.38 -0.39 14.97
C PHE A 60 -15.70 0.82 14.07
N ASN A 61 -16.26 0.61 12.89
CA ASN A 61 -16.77 1.69 12.06
C ASN A 61 -17.99 2.39 12.69
N GLU A 62 -18.94 1.63 13.26
CA GLU A 62 -20.13 2.19 13.92
C GLU A 62 -19.77 3.07 15.13
N HIS A 63 -18.66 2.76 15.79
CA HIS A 63 -18.21 3.50 16.98
C HIS A 63 -17.02 4.44 16.71
N ASP A 64 -16.69 4.70 15.45
CA ASP A 64 -15.54 5.54 15.06
C ASP A 64 -14.24 5.16 15.78
N MET A 65 -14.05 3.84 16.02
CA MET A 65 -12.85 3.32 16.65
C MET A 65 -11.73 3.19 15.63
N PRO A 66 -10.59 3.87 15.78
CA PRO A 66 -9.48 3.79 14.83
C PRO A 66 -8.97 2.37 14.65
N HIS A 67 -9.12 1.85 13.47
CA HIS A 67 -8.68 0.51 13.11
C HIS A 67 -8.35 0.44 11.63
N GLU A 68 -7.63 -0.60 11.22
CA GLU A 68 -7.38 -0.93 9.83
C GLU A 68 -7.27 -2.44 9.68
N VAL A 69 -7.84 -2.95 8.61
CA VAL A 69 -7.76 -4.36 8.25
C VAL A 69 -6.49 -4.60 7.45
N LEU A 70 -5.58 -5.42 7.99
CA LEU A 70 -4.40 -5.86 7.24
C LEU A 70 -4.84 -6.76 6.08
N ARG A 71 -4.48 -6.38 4.87
CA ARG A 71 -4.81 -7.09 3.65
C ARG A 71 -3.56 -7.69 3.03
N HIS A 72 -3.74 -8.86 2.40
CA HIS A 72 -2.69 -9.40 1.54
C HIS A 72 -2.52 -8.54 0.28
N PHE A 73 -1.34 -8.59 -0.31
CA PHE A 73 -1.03 -7.78 -1.51
C PHE A 73 -2.05 -7.96 -2.64
N LYS A 74 -2.58 -9.17 -2.83
CA LYS A 74 -3.64 -9.41 -3.81
C LYS A 74 -4.94 -8.68 -3.50
N GLU A 75 -5.29 -8.55 -2.22
CA GLU A 75 -6.48 -7.82 -1.74
C GLU A 75 -6.27 -6.31 -1.79
N ALA A 76 -5.02 -5.85 -1.62
CA ALA A 76 -4.66 -4.43 -1.76
C ALA A 76 -4.76 -3.93 -3.21
N GLN A 77 -4.78 -4.86 -4.19
CA GLN A 77 -5.12 -4.55 -5.58
C GLN A 77 -6.61 -4.29 -5.79
N ASP A 78 -7.39 -4.37 -4.71
CA ASP A 78 -8.81 -4.17 -4.70
C ASP A 78 -9.24 -2.74 -5.01
N LEU A 79 -10.53 -2.59 -5.08
CA LEU A 79 -11.30 -1.44 -5.55
C LEU A 79 -10.67 -0.06 -5.27
N GLN A 80 -10.09 0.14 -4.09
CA GLN A 80 -9.52 1.46 -3.74
C GLN A 80 -8.21 1.76 -4.49
N ALA A 81 -7.34 0.79 -4.65
CA ALA A 81 -6.11 0.97 -5.40
C ALA A 81 -6.41 1.21 -6.90
N GLN A 82 -7.46 0.55 -7.41
CA GLN A 82 -7.92 0.73 -8.79
C GLN A 82 -8.68 2.05 -8.98
N VAL A 83 -9.64 2.37 -8.10
CA VAL A 83 -10.44 3.60 -8.18
C VAL A 83 -9.57 4.85 -8.00
N ASN A 84 -8.57 4.79 -7.14
CA ASN A 84 -7.64 5.91 -6.94
C ASN A 84 -6.44 5.88 -7.89
N HIS A 85 -6.40 4.94 -8.84
CA HIS A 85 -5.29 4.78 -9.79
C HIS A 85 -3.91 4.65 -9.12
N TYR A 86 -3.84 4.02 -7.95
CA TYR A 86 -2.57 3.74 -7.27
C TYR A 86 -1.80 2.60 -7.92
N THR A 87 -2.50 1.80 -8.72
CA THR A 87 -1.94 0.70 -9.48
C THR A 87 -2.42 0.74 -10.92
N TYR A 88 -1.62 0.17 -11.82
CA TYR A 88 -1.99 -0.03 -13.22
C TYR A 88 -1.51 -1.40 -13.69
N PHE A 89 -2.18 -1.94 -14.71
CA PHE A 89 -1.78 -3.18 -15.35
C PHE A 89 -0.91 -2.88 -16.56
N HIS A 90 0.23 -3.56 -16.65
CA HIS A 90 1.03 -3.57 -17.84
C HIS A 90 0.94 -4.95 -18.51
N GLU A 91 0.65 -4.96 -19.80
CA GLU A 91 0.64 -6.17 -20.61
C GLU A 91 1.91 -6.20 -21.46
N TYR A 92 2.68 -7.28 -21.30
CA TYR A 92 3.88 -7.52 -22.09
C TYR A 92 3.54 -8.09 -23.48
N PRO A 93 4.45 -8.03 -24.47
CA PRO A 93 4.22 -8.56 -25.81
C PRO A 93 3.89 -10.06 -25.85
N ASP A 94 4.27 -10.82 -24.84
CA ASP A 94 3.95 -12.24 -24.67
C ASP A 94 2.56 -12.49 -24.03
N GLY A 95 1.79 -11.43 -23.76
CA GLY A 95 0.48 -11.49 -23.14
C GLY A 95 0.51 -11.59 -21.60
N THR A 96 1.68 -11.65 -20.99
CA THR A 96 1.81 -11.63 -19.52
C THR A 96 1.37 -10.28 -18.97
N LYS A 97 0.58 -10.29 -17.90
CA LYS A 97 0.12 -9.08 -17.21
C LYS A 97 0.75 -8.96 -15.84
N THR A 98 1.28 -7.79 -15.54
CA THR A 98 1.86 -7.47 -14.25
C THR A 98 1.27 -6.18 -13.73
N VAL A 99 1.08 -6.11 -12.40
CA VAL A 99 0.61 -4.92 -11.72
C VAL A 99 1.79 -4.10 -11.25
N PHE A 100 1.77 -2.82 -11.56
CA PHE A 100 2.73 -1.83 -11.08
C PHE A 100 2.03 -0.78 -10.23
N THR A 101 2.77 -0.15 -9.35
CA THR A 101 2.31 1.01 -8.60
C THR A 101 2.53 2.29 -9.41
N ASN A 102 1.56 3.18 -9.37
CA ASN A 102 1.70 4.54 -9.87
C ASN A 102 2.55 5.40 -8.94
N GLY A 103 2.97 6.55 -9.44
CA GLY A 103 3.62 7.57 -8.61
C GLY A 103 2.68 8.05 -7.49
N PRO A 104 3.21 8.37 -6.29
CA PRO A 104 2.39 8.79 -5.15
C PRO A 104 1.83 10.21 -5.29
N VAL A 105 2.25 10.96 -6.29
CA VAL A 105 1.83 12.35 -6.53
C VAL A 105 0.88 12.39 -7.72
N HIS A 106 -0.33 12.88 -7.47
CA HIS A 106 -1.34 13.10 -8.50
C HIS A 106 -1.56 14.61 -8.67
N PHE A 107 -1.54 15.06 -9.90
CA PHE A 107 -1.83 16.46 -10.24
C PHE A 107 -3.29 16.56 -10.69
N ALA A 108 -4.03 17.54 -10.16
CA ALA A 108 -5.44 17.75 -10.52
C ALA A 108 -5.65 18.03 -12.02
N SER A 109 -4.61 18.52 -12.72
CA SER A 109 -4.63 18.79 -14.15
C SER A 109 -4.30 17.60 -15.05
N VAL A 110 -3.95 16.44 -14.45
CA VAL A 110 -3.53 15.24 -15.19
C VAL A 110 -4.45 14.09 -14.77
N ASP A 111 -5.15 13.53 -15.74
CA ASP A 111 -5.93 12.32 -15.49
C ASP A 111 -4.98 11.14 -15.19
N PRO A 112 -5.03 10.56 -13.98
CA PRO A 112 -4.15 9.46 -13.59
C PRO A 112 -4.28 8.23 -14.49
N ALA A 113 -5.45 8.02 -15.12
CA ALA A 113 -5.66 6.92 -16.06
C ALA A 113 -4.85 7.06 -17.36
N ASN A 114 -4.44 8.28 -17.68
CA ASN A 114 -3.71 8.61 -18.90
C ASN A 114 -2.19 8.84 -18.68
N ILE A 115 -1.67 8.54 -17.50
CA ILE A 115 -0.23 8.61 -17.26
C ILE A 115 0.43 7.44 -18.01
N PRO A 116 1.28 7.73 -19.01
CA PRO A 116 1.93 6.68 -19.77
C PRO A 116 2.93 5.94 -18.89
N CYS A 117 2.62 4.69 -18.59
CA CYS A 117 3.54 3.82 -17.90
C CYS A 117 4.45 3.11 -18.90
N ARG A 118 5.73 3.38 -18.81
CA ARG A 118 6.74 2.69 -19.60
C ARG A 118 7.52 1.73 -18.72
N VAL A 119 7.40 0.45 -19.04
CA VAL A 119 8.29 -0.55 -18.48
C VAL A 119 9.68 -0.34 -19.08
N SER A 120 10.72 -0.50 -18.26
CA SER A 120 12.09 -0.44 -18.75
C SER A 120 12.30 -1.44 -19.88
N GLY A 121 12.84 -0.96 -20.99
CA GLY A 121 13.19 -1.79 -22.12
C GLY A 121 14.60 -2.38 -22.00
N ALA A 122 15.01 -3.10 -23.05
CA ALA A 122 16.40 -3.50 -23.19
C ALA A 122 17.31 -2.27 -23.23
N ILE A 123 18.53 -2.44 -22.76
CA ILE A 123 19.56 -1.38 -22.84
C ILE A 123 19.69 -0.95 -24.31
N GLY A 124 19.61 0.36 -24.53
CA GLY A 124 19.74 0.94 -25.87
C GLY A 124 18.43 1.04 -26.67
N ARG A 125 17.27 0.55 -26.15
CA ARG A 125 15.99 0.61 -26.87
C ARG A 125 15.62 2.00 -27.39
N ASP A 126 15.89 3.02 -26.62
CA ASP A 126 15.47 4.39 -26.94
C ASP A 126 16.64 5.26 -27.44
N THR A 127 17.85 4.68 -27.61
CA THR A 127 19.08 5.42 -27.95
C THR A 127 18.94 6.17 -29.27
N ALA A 128 18.47 5.53 -30.31
CA ALA A 128 18.31 6.18 -31.61
C ALA A 128 17.33 7.35 -31.54
N GLN A 129 16.17 7.16 -30.91
CA GLN A 129 15.15 8.21 -30.76
C GLN A 129 15.68 9.43 -29.98
N VAL A 130 16.48 9.19 -28.94
CA VAL A 130 17.08 10.28 -28.15
C VAL A 130 18.10 11.05 -28.96
N LEU A 131 18.94 10.36 -29.72
CA LEU A 131 19.97 11.00 -30.57
C LEU A 131 19.34 11.79 -31.72
N GLU A 132 18.29 11.28 -32.36
CA GLU A 132 17.51 12.00 -33.37
C GLU A 132 16.91 13.30 -32.79
N ALA A 133 16.32 13.22 -31.59
CA ALA A 133 15.78 14.39 -30.89
C ALA A 133 16.85 15.43 -30.54
N LEU A 134 18.12 15.00 -30.38
CA LEU A 134 19.28 15.86 -30.17
C LEU A 134 19.88 16.41 -31.50
N GLY A 135 19.31 16.04 -32.66
CA GLY A 135 19.71 16.55 -33.96
C GLY A 135 20.79 15.72 -34.68
N TYR A 136 21.07 14.52 -34.22
CA TYR A 136 21.96 13.61 -34.96
C TYR A 136 21.23 13.05 -36.18
N SER A 137 21.93 12.95 -37.33
CA SER A 137 21.34 12.30 -38.50
C SER A 137 21.33 10.77 -38.38
N SER A 138 20.40 10.12 -39.07
CA SER A 138 20.27 8.67 -39.02
C SER A 138 21.55 7.95 -39.52
N GLU A 139 22.29 8.55 -40.49
CA GLU A 139 23.57 8.05 -40.96
C GLU A 139 24.65 8.09 -39.88
N LYS A 140 24.67 9.20 -39.09
CA LYS A 140 25.63 9.36 -37.96
C LYS A 140 25.31 8.36 -36.87
N ILE A 141 24.04 8.16 -36.55
CA ILE A 141 23.59 7.17 -35.56
C ILE A 141 23.97 5.74 -35.99
N ALA A 142 23.76 5.41 -37.26
CA ALA A 142 24.14 4.10 -37.78
C ALA A 142 25.66 3.87 -37.67
N ALA A 143 26.47 4.86 -38.01
CA ALA A 143 27.93 4.79 -37.86
C ALA A 143 28.36 4.57 -36.40
N MET A 144 27.66 5.20 -35.44
CA MET A 144 27.94 5.02 -34.00
C MET A 144 27.59 3.60 -33.53
N TYR A 145 26.51 2.98 -34.06
CA TYR A 145 26.21 1.58 -33.79
C TYR A 145 27.26 0.64 -34.36
N GLU A 146 27.72 0.87 -35.61
CA GLU A 146 28.79 0.07 -36.25
C GLU A 146 30.11 0.19 -35.46
N ALA A 147 30.44 1.39 -35.00
CA ALA A 147 31.62 1.64 -34.18
C ALA A 147 31.48 1.13 -32.73
N LYS A 148 30.29 0.61 -32.34
CA LYS A 148 29.97 0.17 -30.97
C LYS A 148 30.13 1.26 -29.89
N GLU A 149 30.02 2.51 -30.30
CA GLU A 149 30.01 3.67 -29.39
C GLU A 149 28.69 3.76 -28.60
N ILE A 150 27.63 3.24 -29.18
CA ILE A 150 26.28 3.18 -28.59
C ILE A 150 25.68 1.77 -28.71
N ARG A 151 24.62 1.56 -27.94
CA ARG A 151 23.82 0.32 -27.92
C ARG A 151 22.34 0.64 -28.05
#